data_9c4fba865232fbaba6c623849b2aa5be
#
_entry.id   9c4fba865232fbaba6c623849b2aa5be
#
_cell.length_a   1.000
_cell.length_b   1.000
_cell.length_c   1.000
_cell.angle_alpha   90.00
_cell.angle_beta   90.00
_cell.angle_gamma   90.00
#
_symmetry.space_group_name_H-M   'P 1'
#
loop_
_entity.id
_entity.type
_entity.pdbx_description
1 polymer ?
#
loop_
_entity_poly.entity_id
_entity_poly.type
_entity_poly.pdbx_seq_one_letter_code
_entity_poly.pdbx_strand_id
1 'polypeptide(L)'
;EFHESNYNELSNFEYNVRLLDGQQINVNTSLIPSFLFQKCGIRELDDPVAVDYDFLLRAALLYNIKFHLIQKSLIQYRIHTEQLSHKNILKTLEYTSKIKDEIIQNLDESSENKFIKQLEIYQNSKSIKQKIMKFGMKFLSSVPSSVSDRILIFYLNKIRQSR
;
A
#
# COMPACT_ATOMS: atom_id res chain seq x y z
N GLU A 1 -17.27 -10.03 5.29
CA GLU A 1 -17.50 -9.74 3.87
C GLU A 1 -16.26 -9.02 3.36
N PHE A 2 -15.49 -9.71 2.52
CA PHE A 2 -14.42 -9.05 1.78
C PHE A 2 -15.10 -8.15 0.74
N HIS A 3 -14.80 -6.86 0.75
CA HIS A 3 -15.13 -6.01 -0.38
C HIS A 3 -14.33 -6.55 -1.58
N GLU A 4 -14.96 -7.34 -2.40
CA GLU A 4 -14.47 -7.72 -3.72
C GLU A 4 -14.46 -6.46 -4.59
N SER A 5 -13.40 -5.68 -4.43
CA SER A 5 -13.13 -4.66 -5.42
C SER A 5 -12.74 -5.41 -6.69
N ASN A 6 -13.51 -5.25 -7.75
CA ASN A 6 -13.28 -5.93 -9.01
C ASN A 6 -12.06 -5.30 -9.73
N TYR A 7 -10.86 -5.59 -9.19
CA TYR A 7 -9.61 -5.04 -9.71
C TYR A 7 -9.34 -5.45 -11.16
N ASN A 8 -9.95 -6.53 -11.65
CA ASN A 8 -9.77 -6.99 -13.02
C ASN A 8 -10.51 -6.10 -14.06
N GLU A 9 -11.45 -5.28 -13.60
CA GLU A 9 -12.15 -4.28 -14.44
C GLU A 9 -11.35 -2.98 -14.58
N LEU A 10 -10.32 -2.78 -13.75
CA LEU A 10 -9.49 -1.60 -13.85
C LEU A 10 -8.49 -1.72 -14.98
N SER A 11 -8.26 -0.62 -15.67
CA SER A 11 -7.09 -0.50 -16.54
C SER A 11 -5.80 -0.65 -15.71
N ASN A 12 -4.71 -1.08 -16.35
CA ASN A 12 -3.41 -1.17 -15.68
C ASN A 12 -2.99 0.17 -15.05
N PHE A 13 -3.31 1.27 -15.70
CA PHE A 13 -3.02 2.60 -15.18
C PHE A 13 -3.80 2.92 -13.90
N GLU A 14 -5.12 2.69 -13.88
CA GLU A 14 -5.95 2.90 -12.69
C GLU A 14 -5.51 2.02 -11.52
N TYR A 15 -5.12 0.78 -11.81
CA TYR A 15 -4.58 -0.13 -10.82
C TYR A 15 -3.29 0.43 -10.21
N ASN A 16 -2.37 0.92 -11.05
CA ASN A 16 -1.11 1.52 -10.61
C ASN A 16 -1.34 2.78 -9.77
N VAL A 17 -2.34 3.60 -10.09
CA VAL A 17 -2.74 4.76 -9.27
C VAL A 17 -3.22 4.32 -7.88
N ARG A 18 -4.00 3.25 -7.80
CA ARG A 18 -4.44 2.71 -6.50
C ARG A 18 -3.29 2.11 -5.71
N LEU A 19 -2.33 1.47 -6.38
CA LEU A 19 -1.12 0.95 -5.76
C LEU A 19 -0.26 2.08 -5.17
N LEU A 20 -0.16 3.22 -5.87
CA LEU A 20 0.48 4.45 -5.35
C LEU A 20 -0.21 4.99 -4.09
N ASP A 21 -1.53 4.88 -3.97
CA ASP A 21 -2.24 5.34 -2.78
C ASP A 21 -2.02 4.44 -1.55
N GLY A 22 -1.67 3.19 -1.77
CA GLY A 22 -1.32 2.22 -0.73
C GLY A 22 -1.29 0.80 -1.26
N GLN A 23 -0.67 -0.09 -0.51
CA GLN A 23 -0.53 -1.48 -0.89
C GLN A 23 -1.90 -2.16 -1.06
N GLN A 24 -2.18 -2.60 -2.27
CA GLN A 24 -3.40 -3.31 -2.64
C GLN A 24 -3.19 -4.83 -2.79
N ILE A 25 -1.93 -5.26 -2.76
CA ILE A 25 -1.53 -6.65 -2.96
C ILE A 25 -0.89 -7.17 -1.68
N ASN A 26 -1.36 -8.32 -1.20
CA ASN A 26 -0.67 -9.04 -0.16
C ASN A 26 0.30 -10.05 -0.81
N VAL A 27 1.60 -9.85 -0.66
CA VAL A 27 2.63 -10.71 -1.26
C VAL A 27 2.48 -12.16 -0.84
N ASN A 28 2.05 -12.43 0.38
CA ASN A 28 1.83 -13.79 0.87
C ASN A 28 0.73 -14.54 0.11
N THR A 29 -0.08 -13.82 -0.68
CA THR A 29 -1.15 -14.38 -1.52
C THR A 29 -0.83 -14.31 -3.00
N SER A 30 0.41 -13.93 -3.35
CA SER A 30 0.80 -13.66 -4.74
C SER A 30 1.63 -14.80 -5.31
N LEU A 31 1.41 -15.10 -6.58
CA LEU A 31 2.31 -15.92 -7.40
C LEU A 31 3.15 -14.97 -8.25
N ILE A 32 4.45 -14.97 -8.00
CA ILE A 32 5.40 -14.07 -8.67
C ILE A 32 6.37 -14.92 -9.49
N PRO A 33 6.39 -14.76 -10.81
CA PRO A 33 7.36 -15.48 -11.65
C PRO A 33 8.80 -15.11 -11.27
N SER A 34 9.69 -16.11 -11.19
CA SER A 34 11.07 -15.94 -10.72
C SER A 34 11.87 -14.91 -11.54
N PHE A 35 11.61 -14.81 -12.84
CA PHE A 35 12.30 -13.84 -13.69
C PHE A 35 12.06 -12.38 -13.27
N LEU A 36 10.94 -12.08 -12.57
CA LEU A 36 10.68 -10.73 -12.09
C LEU A 36 11.66 -10.31 -10.99
N PHE A 37 12.10 -11.24 -10.15
CA PHE A 37 13.13 -10.94 -9.15
C PHE A 37 14.48 -10.60 -9.81
N GLN A 38 14.79 -11.22 -10.92
CA GLN A 38 15.99 -10.88 -11.70
C GLN A 38 15.84 -9.52 -12.39
N LYS A 39 14.66 -9.25 -12.96
CA LYS A 39 14.39 -8.03 -13.73
C LYS A 39 14.27 -6.79 -12.84
N CYS A 40 13.52 -6.87 -11.75
CA CYS A 40 13.26 -5.74 -10.86
C CYS A 40 14.30 -5.60 -9.75
N GLY A 41 15.01 -6.68 -9.42
CA GLY A 41 15.89 -6.77 -8.26
C GLY A 41 15.11 -6.67 -6.93
N ILE A 42 15.73 -7.13 -5.86
CA ILE A 42 15.26 -6.89 -4.49
C ILE A 42 16.21 -5.85 -3.90
N ARG A 43 15.68 -4.73 -3.44
CA ARG A 43 16.50 -3.71 -2.77
C ARG A 43 16.63 -4.07 -1.29
N GLU A 44 17.84 -3.90 -0.77
CA GLU A 44 18.04 -3.85 0.67
C GLU A 44 17.54 -2.49 1.15
N LEU A 45 16.55 -2.52 2.03
CA LEU A 45 16.02 -1.33 2.70
C LEU A 45 16.49 -1.37 4.15
N ASP A 46 16.74 -0.21 4.73
CA ASP A 46 17.09 -0.08 6.15
C ASP A 46 16.00 -0.67 7.06
N ASP A 47 14.79 -0.76 6.56
CA ASP A 47 13.67 -1.39 7.24
C ASP A 47 12.98 -2.42 6.34
N PRO A 48 12.89 -3.69 6.76
CA PRO A 48 12.27 -4.75 5.98
C PRO A 48 10.75 -4.62 5.83
N VAL A 49 10.12 -3.68 6.55
CA VAL A 49 8.64 -3.58 6.64
C VAL A 49 7.97 -3.19 5.32
N ALA A 50 8.69 -2.54 4.42
CA ALA A 50 8.13 -2.05 3.15
C ALA A 50 8.79 -2.65 1.89
N VAL A 51 9.59 -3.72 2.06
CA VAL A 51 10.32 -4.36 0.94
C VAL A 51 9.38 -4.91 -0.12
N ASP A 52 8.28 -5.51 0.30
CA ASP A 52 7.26 -6.05 -0.60
C ASP A 52 6.56 -4.93 -1.39
N TYR A 53 6.26 -3.82 -0.73
CA TYR A 53 5.65 -2.66 -1.37
C TYR A 53 6.59 -2.02 -2.39
N ASP A 54 7.86 -1.84 -2.05
CA ASP A 54 8.90 -1.35 -2.96
C ASP A 54 8.98 -2.20 -4.23
N PHE A 55 9.09 -3.51 -4.06
CA PHE A 55 9.19 -4.44 -5.18
C PHE A 55 7.97 -4.36 -6.11
N LEU A 56 6.76 -4.41 -5.53
CA LEU A 56 5.52 -4.39 -6.30
C LEU A 56 5.33 -3.06 -7.03
N LEU A 57 5.64 -1.94 -6.37
CA LEU A 57 5.47 -0.62 -6.96
C LEU A 57 6.47 -0.39 -8.10
N ARG A 58 7.73 -0.80 -7.95
CA ARG A 58 8.71 -0.77 -9.04
C ARG A 58 8.30 -1.68 -10.20
N ALA A 59 7.88 -2.89 -9.91
CA ALA A 59 7.39 -3.81 -10.93
C ALA A 59 6.26 -3.20 -11.75
N ALA A 60 5.31 -2.54 -11.08
CA ALA A 60 4.16 -1.90 -11.72
C ALA A 60 4.56 -0.68 -12.57
N LEU A 61 5.26 0.28 -11.97
CA LEU A 61 5.47 1.60 -12.54
C LEU A 61 6.70 1.68 -13.44
N LEU A 62 7.82 1.06 -13.05
CA LEU A 62 9.06 1.13 -13.83
C LEU A 62 9.17 0.03 -14.88
N TYR A 63 8.56 -1.14 -14.61
CA TYR A 63 8.66 -2.30 -15.52
C TYR A 63 7.34 -2.66 -16.20
N ASN A 64 6.27 -1.87 -15.95
CA ASN A 64 4.95 -2.05 -16.55
C ASN A 64 4.38 -3.47 -16.40
N ILE A 65 4.63 -4.10 -15.25
CA ILE A 65 4.09 -5.41 -14.93
C ILE A 65 2.61 -5.30 -14.59
N LYS A 66 1.82 -6.18 -15.16
CA LYS A 66 0.38 -6.27 -14.90
C LYS A 66 0.10 -7.29 -13.81
N PHE A 67 -0.87 -6.98 -12.96
CA PHE A 67 -1.35 -7.87 -11.92
C PHE A 67 -2.72 -8.42 -12.30
N HIS A 68 -2.97 -9.66 -11.94
CA HIS A 68 -4.26 -10.31 -12.10
C HIS A 68 -4.76 -10.81 -10.75
N LEU A 69 -5.97 -10.45 -10.37
CA LEU A 69 -6.60 -10.92 -9.14
C LEU A 69 -7.40 -12.19 -9.40
N ILE A 70 -7.06 -13.27 -8.70
CA ILE A 70 -7.91 -14.46 -8.65
C ILE A 70 -9.01 -14.21 -7.62
N GLN A 71 -10.25 -14.03 -8.09
CA GLN A 71 -11.42 -13.73 -7.24
C GLN A 71 -11.92 -14.99 -6.51
N LYS A 72 -11.04 -15.56 -5.68
CA LYS A 72 -11.35 -16.69 -4.81
C LYS A 72 -10.63 -16.54 -3.49
N SER A 73 -11.29 -16.86 -2.39
CA SER A 73 -10.66 -16.92 -1.08
C SER A 73 -9.81 -18.19 -1.00
N LEU A 74 -8.50 -18.06 -1.20
CA LEU A 74 -7.56 -19.17 -1.25
C LEU A 74 -6.71 -19.30 0.01
N ILE A 75 -6.70 -18.29 0.87
CA ILE A 75 -5.82 -18.19 2.03
C ILE A 75 -6.60 -17.75 3.27
N GLN A 76 -6.26 -18.36 4.40
CA GLN A 76 -6.70 -17.89 5.72
C GLN A 76 -5.60 -17.06 6.34
N TYR A 77 -5.91 -15.81 6.65
CA TYR A 77 -4.98 -14.87 7.26
C TYR A 77 -5.16 -14.83 8.78
N ARG A 78 -4.17 -15.34 9.52
CA ARG A 78 -4.18 -15.27 10.98
C ARG A 78 -3.84 -13.86 11.45
N ILE A 79 -4.69 -13.29 12.29
CA ILE A 79 -4.48 -11.99 12.93
C ILE A 79 -4.07 -12.22 14.38
N HIS A 80 -2.96 -11.62 14.80
CA HIS A 80 -2.48 -11.65 16.18
C HIS A 80 -1.76 -10.35 16.54
N THR A 81 -1.60 -10.09 17.84
CA THR A 81 -1.04 -8.82 18.36
C THR A 81 0.43 -8.62 18.02
N GLU A 82 1.18 -9.70 17.81
CA GLU A 82 2.62 -9.67 17.54
C GLU A 82 2.96 -9.45 16.05
N GLN A 83 1.99 -9.16 15.20
CA GLN A 83 2.25 -8.91 13.78
C GLN A 83 3.12 -7.67 13.58
N LEU A 84 4.18 -7.79 12.77
CA LEU A 84 5.07 -6.67 12.42
C LEU A 84 4.33 -5.48 11.85
N SER A 85 3.32 -5.73 11.01
CA SER A 85 2.46 -4.69 10.44
C SER A 85 1.65 -3.90 11.47
N HIS A 86 1.51 -4.40 12.70
CA HIS A 86 0.85 -3.68 13.80
C HIS A 86 1.85 -2.94 14.68
N LYS A 87 3.06 -3.49 14.85
CA LYS A 87 4.08 -2.91 15.74
C LYS A 87 4.76 -1.66 15.13
N ASN A 88 4.79 -1.56 13.81
CA ASN A 88 5.59 -0.55 13.11
C ASN A 88 4.77 0.30 12.12
N ILE A 89 3.48 0.54 12.39
CA ILE A 89 2.58 1.21 11.42
C ILE A 89 3.11 2.58 10.98
N LEU A 90 3.56 3.41 11.92
CA LEU A 90 4.05 4.76 11.59
C LEU A 90 5.32 4.70 10.76
N LYS A 91 6.24 3.80 11.12
CA LYS A 91 7.47 3.57 10.37
C LYS A 91 7.17 3.05 8.97
N THR A 92 6.23 2.12 8.84
CA THR A 92 5.76 1.63 7.54
C THR A 92 5.19 2.75 6.67
N LEU A 93 4.38 3.65 7.24
CA LEU A 93 3.82 4.79 6.52
C LEU A 93 4.90 5.76 6.04
N GLU A 94 5.90 6.04 6.87
CA GLU A 94 7.04 6.89 6.50
C GLU A 94 7.84 6.27 5.35
N TYR A 95 8.21 4.99 5.46
CA TYR A 95 8.96 4.28 4.42
C TYR A 95 8.18 4.16 3.11
N THR A 96 6.90 3.83 3.18
CA THR A 96 6.07 3.76 1.97
C THR A 96 5.92 5.12 1.30
N SER A 97 5.92 6.23 2.04
CA SER A 97 5.93 7.57 1.46
C SER A 97 7.24 7.84 0.72
N LYS A 98 8.39 7.57 1.35
CA LYS A 98 9.72 7.74 0.73
C LYS A 98 9.86 6.90 -0.54
N ILE A 99 9.43 5.64 -0.51
CA ILE A 99 9.45 4.75 -1.69
C ILE A 99 8.61 5.31 -2.84
N LYS A 100 7.42 5.84 -2.55
CA LYS A 100 6.57 6.47 -3.57
C LYS A 100 7.25 7.66 -4.22
N ASP A 101 7.75 8.58 -3.40
CA ASP A 101 8.38 9.80 -3.87
C ASP A 101 9.59 9.47 -4.74
N GLU A 102 10.42 8.52 -4.31
CA GLU A 102 11.57 8.06 -5.09
C GLU A 102 11.16 7.43 -6.44
N ILE A 103 10.15 6.55 -6.44
CA ILE A 103 9.73 5.88 -7.68
C ILE A 103 9.08 6.87 -8.63
N ILE A 104 8.27 7.80 -8.15
CA ILE A 104 7.65 8.85 -8.97
C ILE A 104 8.74 9.73 -9.62
N GLN A 105 9.75 10.14 -8.88
CA GLN A 105 10.88 10.94 -9.40
C GLN A 105 11.72 10.19 -10.45
N ASN A 106 11.66 8.87 -10.49
CA ASN A 106 12.34 8.05 -11.51
C ASN A 106 11.49 7.83 -12.79
N LEU A 107 10.26 8.35 -12.83
CA LEU A 107 9.44 8.36 -14.04
C LEU A 107 9.87 9.52 -14.97
N ASP A 108 9.52 9.40 -16.24
CA ASP A 108 9.61 10.56 -17.14
C ASP A 108 8.56 11.62 -16.73
N GLU A 109 8.85 12.89 -17.01
CA GLU A 109 8.03 14.04 -16.59
C GLU A 109 6.55 13.91 -17.00
N SER A 110 6.28 13.37 -18.17
CA SER A 110 4.92 13.17 -18.67
C SER A 110 4.17 12.12 -17.85
N SER A 111 4.82 11.01 -17.54
CA SER A 111 4.27 9.93 -16.71
C SER A 111 4.08 10.37 -15.27
N GLU A 112 5.06 11.08 -14.70
CA GLU A 112 5.00 11.65 -13.36
C GLU A 112 3.76 12.54 -13.20
N ASN A 113 3.62 13.55 -14.06
CA ASN A 113 2.49 14.48 -14.02
C ASN A 113 1.14 13.78 -14.17
N LYS A 114 1.08 12.77 -15.05
CA LYS A 114 -0.13 11.99 -15.26
C LYS A 114 -0.51 11.17 -14.01
N PHE A 115 0.47 10.52 -13.36
CA PHE A 115 0.21 9.75 -12.14
C PHE A 115 -0.18 10.65 -10.97
N ILE A 116 0.51 11.77 -10.76
CA ILE A 116 0.19 12.72 -9.67
C ILE A 116 -1.24 13.24 -9.83
N LYS A 117 -1.59 13.75 -11.01
CA LYS A 117 -2.94 14.25 -11.29
C LYS A 117 -4.03 13.20 -11.05
N GLN A 118 -3.82 11.99 -11.52
CA GLN A 118 -4.80 10.92 -11.35
C GLN A 118 -4.89 10.43 -9.91
N LEU A 119 -3.77 10.42 -9.19
CA LEU A 119 -3.74 10.10 -7.77
C LEU A 119 -4.55 11.13 -6.95
N GLU A 120 -4.42 12.41 -7.26
CA GLU A 120 -5.22 13.47 -6.63
C GLU A 120 -6.73 13.27 -6.89
N ILE A 121 -7.10 13.00 -8.14
CA ILE A 121 -8.50 12.71 -8.52
C ILE A 121 -9.02 11.51 -7.72
N TYR A 122 -8.25 10.42 -7.67
CA TYR A 122 -8.62 9.22 -6.93
C TYR A 122 -8.75 9.48 -5.43
N GLN A 123 -7.83 10.22 -4.84
CA GLN A 123 -7.88 10.59 -3.42
C GLN A 123 -9.08 11.50 -3.11
N ASN A 124 -9.43 12.40 -4.03
CA ASN A 124 -10.59 13.26 -3.89
C ASN A 124 -11.92 12.50 -4.02
N SER A 125 -11.96 11.42 -4.76
CA SER A 125 -13.14 10.54 -4.89
C SER A 125 -13.41 9.69 -3.64
N LYS A 126 -12.45 9.59 -2.72
CA LYS A 126 -12.61 8.79 -1.49
C LYS A 126 -13.68 9.38 -0.57
N SER A 127 -14.37 8.50 0.12
CA SER A 127 -15.38 8.89 1.12
C SER A 127 -14.78 9.77 2.22
N ILE A 128 -15.60 10.61 2.83
CA ILE A 128 -15.22 11.46 3.98
C ILE A 128 -14.60 10.62 5.10
N LYS A 129 -15.16 9.43 5.38
CA LYS A 129 -14.64 8.51 6.37
C LYS A 129 -13.20 8.08 6.08
N GLN A 130 -12.87 7.76 4.82
CA GLN A 130 -11.51 7.40 4.40
C GLN A 130 -10.55 8.58 4.48
N LYS A 131 -11.01 9.79 4.16
CA LYS A 131 -10.21 11.02 4.28
C LYS A 131 -9.89 11.33 5.74
N ILE A 132 -10.88 11.23 6.63
CA ILE A 132 -10.69 11.43 8.08
C ILE A 132 -9.70 10.40 8.64
N MET A 133 -9.81 9.14 8.24
CA MET A 133 -8.89 8.09 8.68
C MET A 133 -7.45 8.37 8.22
N LYS A 134 -7.25 8.78 6.97
CA LYS A 134 -5.92 9.14 6.44
C LYS A 134 -5.33 10.37 7.15
N PHE A 135 -6.16 11.39 7.40
CA PHE A 135 -5.76 12.57 8.16
C PHE A 135 -5.39 12.23 9.61
N GLY A 136 -6.21 11.41 10.27
CA GLY A 136 -5.94 10.92 11.61
C GLY A 136 -4.61 10.17 11.71
N MET A 137 -4.30 9.30 10.74
CA MET A 137 -3.02 8.60 10.70
C MET A 137 -1.83 9.56 10.48
N LYS A 138 -1.99 10.56 9.60
CA LYS A 138 -0.97 11.60 9.40
C LYS A 138 -0.75 12.45 10.65
N PHE A 139 -1.81 12.76 11.38
CA PHE A 139 -1.71 13.47 12.67
C PHE A 139 -0.99 12.62 13.71
N LEU A 140 -1.30 11.33 13.79
CA LEU A 140 -0.65 10.40 14.71
C LEU A 140 0.85 10.24 14.43
N SER A 141 1.30 10.42 13.18
CA SER A 141 2.73 10.39 12.85
C SER A 141 3.52 11.58 13.41
N SER A 142 2.86 12.69 13.77
CA SER A 142 3.47 13.85 14.41
C SER A 142 3.47 13.79 15.96
N VAL A 143 2.88 12.75 16.53
CA VAL A 143 2.80 12.54 17.98
C VAL A 143 3.86 11.50 18.40
N PRO A 144 4.47 11.59 19.62
CA PRO A 144 5.42 10.60 20.10
C PRO A 144 4.90 9.15 20.00
N SER A 145 5.74 8.23 19.56
CA SER A 145 5.36 6.83 19.22
C SER A 145 4.65 6.11 20.37
N SER A 146 5.05 6.36 21.63
CA SER A 146 4.41 5.75 22.80
C SER A 146 2.93 6.11 22.97
N VAL A 147 2.50 7.25 22.44
CA VAL A 147 1.10 7.72 22.50
C VAL A 147 0.37 7.32 21.22
N SER A 148 0.99 7.54 20.06
CA SER A 148 0.40 7.24 18.76
C SER A 148 0.09 5.75 18.59
N ASP A 149 0.96 4.85 19.02
CA ASP A 149 0.76 3.41 18.94
C ASP A 149 -0.45 2.94 19.76
N ARG A 150 -0.62 3.50 20.97
CA ARG A 150 -1.77 3.19 21.83
C ARG A 150 -3.09 3.64 21.20
N ILE A 151 -3.12 4.85 20.65
CA ILE A 151 -4.33 5.39 19.97
C ILE A 151 -4.65 4.55 18.74
N LEU A 152 -3.64 4.19 17.97
CA LEU A 152 -3.80 3.43 16.74
C LEU A 152 -4.30 2.01 17.01
N ILE A 153 -3.74 1.32 17.99
CA ILE A 153 -4.18 -0.01 18.42
C ILE A 153 -5.63 0.04 18.90
N PHE A 154 -5.97 1.04 19.73
CA PHE A 154 -7.35 1.24 20.20
C PHE A 154 -8.32 1.44 19.04
N TYR A 155 -7.97 2.27 18.07
CA TYR A 155 -8.81 2.57 16.91
C TYR A 155 -8.99 1.35 15.99
N LEU A 156 -7.93 0.61 15.72
CA LEU A 156 -7.97 -0.61 14.93
C LEU A 156 -8.82 -1.70 15.60
N ASN A 157 -8.73 -1.85 16.93
CA ASN A 157 -9.55 -2.79 17.67
C ASN A 157 -11.04 -2.40 17.62
N LYS A 158 -11.36 -1.11 17.68
CA LYS A 158 -12.74 -0.63 17.59
C LYS A 158 -13.35 -0.84 16.21
N ILE A 159 -12.57 -0.63 15.13
CA ILE A 159 -13.03 -0.93 13.76
C ILE A 159 -13.30 -2.42 13.58
N ARG A 160 -12.50 -3.29 14.21
CA ARG A 160 -12.68 -4.74 14.14
C ARG A 160 -13.93 -5.23 14.86
N GLN A 161 -14.28 -4.62 15.99
CA GLN A 161 -15.48 -4.99 16.75
C GLN A 161 -16.78 -4.50 16.09
N SER A 162 -16.69 -3.55 15.14
CA SER A 162 -17.84 -2.99 14.43
C SER A 162 -18.12 -3.66 13.07
N ARG A 163 -17.40 -4.75 12.77
CA ARG A 163 -17.58 -5.62 11.62
C ARG A 163 -18.02 -7.01 12.03
#